data_b076aff8b5c8b692a29b85dffadd8a87
#
_entry.id   b076aff8b5c8b692a29b85dffadd8a87
#
_cell.length_a   1.000
_cell.length_b   1.000
_cell.length_c   1.000
_cell.angle_alpha   90.00
_cell.angle_beta   90.00
_cell.angle_gamma   90.00
#
_symmetry.space_group_name_H-M   'P 1'
#
loop_
_entity.id
_entity.type
_entity.pdbx_description
1 polymer ?
#
loop_
_entity_poly.entity_id
_entity_poly.type
_entity_poly.pdbx_seq_one_letter_code
_entity_poly.pdbx_strand_id
1 'polypeptide(L)'
;MIQDAASVVLREELENLKQAIIKNHLAAGQRASGRTAASLRVEVNETEGTLWGRSPFGTLETGRQAGKVPANFRSIIRQWMQDKGIKARPMPYKTDRPHKYTAEERGELSLAFLIARKIEREGTSLFRKGGRNDIYSNVIPATRERILMRIVELLRTEVKSIKLNNIEV
;
A
#
# COMPACT_ATOMS: atom_id res chain seq x y z
N MET A 1 30.20 0.85 15.35
CA MET A 1 30.70 0.74 13.96
C MET A 1 29.95 -0.29 13.12
N ILE A 2 29.93 -1.60 13.45
CA ILE A 2 29.19 -2.59 12.62
C ILE A 2 27.66 -2.38 12.64
N GLN A 3 27.09 -2.03 13.78
CA GLN A 3 25.67 -1.74 13.94
C GLN A 3 25.25 -0.53 13.10
N ASP A 4 26.05 0.52 13.07
CA ASP A 4 25.79 1.70 12.26
C ASP A 4 25.80 1.36 10.78
N ALA A 5 26.78 0.58 10.32
CA ALA A 5 26.86 0.12 8.94
C ALA A 5 25.67 -0.80 8.56
N ALA A 6 25.25 -1.68 9.46
CA ALA A 6 24.08 -2.54 9.26
C ALA A 6 22.79 -1.73 9.18
N SER A 7 22.61 -0.73 10.05
CA SER A 7 21.44 0.14 10.02
C SER A 7 21.36 0.98 8.73
N VAL A 8 22.51 1.40 8.18
CA VAL A 8 22.58 2.06 6.87
C VAL A 8 22.11 1.13 5.76
N VAL A 9 22.61 -0.11 5.73
CA VAL A 9 22.19 -1.13 4.75
C VAL A 9 20.68 -1.38 4.82
N LEU A 10 20.15 -1.56 6.04
CA LEU A 10 18.71 -1.75 6.25
C LEU A 10 17.90 -0.57 5.71
N ARG A 11 18.32 0.64 6.00
CA ARG A 11 17.64 1.86 5.53
C ARG A 11 17.62 1.95 4.01
N GLU A 12 18.75 1.76 3.36
CA GLU A 12 18.87 1.82 1.91
C GLU A 12 17.99 0.77 1.22
N GLU A 13 18.06 -0.49 1.66
CA GLU A 13 17.28 -1.56 1.06
C GLU A 13 15.77 -1.42 1.32
N LEU A 14 15.37 -0.92 2.46
CA LEU A 14 13.96 -0.63 2.75
C LEU A 14 13.43 0.58 1.98
N GLU A 15 14.24 1.61 1.75
CA GLU A 15 13.85 2.72 0.85
C GLU A 15 13.74 2.24 -0.60
N ASN A 16 14.65 1.37 -1.07
CA ASN A 16 14.56 0.74 -2.37
C ASN A 16 13.30 -0.12 -2.50
N LEU A 17 12.96 -0.91 -1.47
CA LEU A 17 11.74 -1.69 -1.40
C LEU A 17 10.49 -0.78 -1.48
N LYS A 18 10.46 0.29 -0.72
CA LYS A 18 9.38 1.27 -0.73
C LYS A 18 9.17 1.84 -2.14
N GLN A 19 10.25 2.25 -2.82
CA GLN A 19 10.16 2.78 -4.19
C GLN A 19 9.66 1.73 -5.19
N ALA A 20 10.13 0.49 -5.08
CA ALA A 20 9.67 -0.61 -5.92
C ALA A 20 8.16 -0.88 -5.72
N ILE A 21 7.69 -0.89 -4.48
CA ILE A 21 6.26 -1.06 -4.15
C ILE A 21 5.43 0.10 -4.71
N ILE A 22 5.88 1.34 -4.56
CA ILE A 22 5.18 2.51 -5.11
C ILE A 22 5.08 2.41 -6.64
N LYS A 23 6.17 2.05 -7.30
CA LYS A 23 6.21 1.85 -8.76
C LYS A 23 5.22 0.78 -9.20
N ASN A 24 5.22 -0.39 -8.55
CA ASN A 24 4.32 -1.49 -8.86
C ASN A 24 2.85 -1.12 -8.61
N HIS A 25 2.56 -0.44 -7.51
CA HIS A 25 1.21 0.05 -7.19
C HIS A 25 0.68 1.03 -8.26
N LEU A 26 1.54 1.91 -8.78
CA LEU A 26 1.19 2.82 -9.88
C LEU A 26 0.96 2.06 -11.18
N ALA A 27 1.85 1.14 -11.53
CA ALA A 27 1.73 0.29 -12.73
C ALA A 27 0.46 -0.57 -12.70
N ALA A 28 0.04 -1.00 -11.50
CA ALA A 28 -1.20 -1.73 -11.26
C ALA A 28 -2.49 -0.91 -11.50
N GLY A 29 -2.38 0.41 -11.74
CA GLY A 29 -3.54 1.29 -11.95
C GLY A 29 -4.44 1.48 -10.72
N GLN A 30 -3.97 1.10 -9.53
CA GLN A 30 -4.77 1.14 -8.30
C GLN A 30 -4.72 2.49 -7.57
N ARG A 31 -3.90 3.43 -8.03
CA ARG A 31 -3.84 4.77 -7.43
C ARG A 31 -5.21 5.48 -7.56
N ALA A 32 -5.71 5.98 -6.45
CA ALA A 32 -6.80 6.95 -6.39
C ALA A 32 -6.23 8.30 -5.91
N SER A 33 -6.36 8.65 -4.63
CA SER A 33 -5.81 9.89 -4.06
C SER A 33 -4.27 9.92 -3.89
N GLY A 34 -3.60 8.78 -3.98
CA GLY A 34 -2.17 8.67 -3.69
C GLY A 34 -1.82 8.51 -2.19
N ARG A 35 -2.78 8.68 -1.29
CA ARG A 35 -2.57 8.59 0.17
C ARG A 35 -1.95 7.28 0.64
N THR A 36 -2.21 6.17 -0.06
CA THR A 36 -1.65 4.86 0.29
C THR A 36 -0.14 4.82 0.04
N ALA A 37 0.31 5.27 -1.13
CA ALA A 37 1.74 5.37 -1.43
C ALA A 37 2.45 6.39 -0.52
N ALA A 38 1.84 7.55 -0.27
CA ALA A 38 2.39 8.58 0.61
C ALA A 38 2.48 8.15 2.09
N SER A 39 1.74 7.11 2.50
CA SER A 39 1.78 6.60 3.88
C SER A 39 2.95 5.66 4.15
N LEU A 40 3.68 5.23 3.13
CA LEU A 40 4.82 4.34 3.31
C LEU A 40 5.99 5.08 3.93
N ARG A 41 6.46 4.58 5.07
CA ARG A 41 7.60 5.13 5.80
C ARG A 41 8.53 4.02 6.26
N VAL A 42 9.82 4.28 6.20
CA VAL A 42 10.87 3.39 6.69
C VAL A 42 11.29 3.84 8.08
N GLU A 43 11.33 2.91 9.00
CA GLU A 43 11.88 3.09 10.35
C GLU A 43 12.99 2.06 10.54
N VAL A 44 14.16 2.51 10.99
CA VAL A 44 15.33 1.64 11.25
C VAL A 44 15.91 2.05 12.59
N ASN A 45 16.11 1.05 13.45
CA ASN A 45 16.89 1.14 14.67
C ASN A 45 18.21 0.33 14.52
N GLU A 46 18.92 0.06 15.60
CA GLU A 46 20.21 -0.62 15.59
C GLU A 46 20.16 -2.07 15.06
N THR A 47 19.04 -2.76 15.25
CA THR A 47 18.89 -4.19 14.96
C THR A 47 17.73 -4.54 14.04
N GLU A 48 16.84 -3.60 13.80
CA GLU A 48 15.59 -3.86 13.08
C GLU A 48 15.28 -2.74 12.10
N GLY A 49 14.74 -3.13 10.95
CA GLY A 49 14.18 -2.21 9.96
C GLY A 49 12.76 -2.58 9.61
N THR A 50 11.88 -1.60 9.62
CA THR A 50 10.44 -1.79 9.33
C THR A 50 9.96 -0.84 8.26
N LEU A 51 9.21 -1.35 7.30
CA LEU A 51 8.45 -0.55 6.33
C LEU A 51 6.98 -0.51 6.74
N TRP A 52 6.53 0.64 7.20
CA TRP A 52 5.15 0.89 7.61
C TRP A 52 4.30 1.38 6.46
N GLY A 53 3.02 1.01 6.50
CA GLY A 53 1.98 1.54 5.62
C GLY A 53 0.65 1.60 6.34
N ARG A 54 -0.29 2.41 5.84
CA ARG A 54 -1.64 2.48 6.41
C ARG A 54 -2.39 1.15 6.29
N SER A 55 -3.35 0.89 7.18
CA SER A 55 -4.14 -0.36 7.26
C SER A 55 -4.67 -0.93 5.92
N PRO A 56 -5.20 -0.13 4.98
CA PRO A 56 -5.67 -0.67 3.69
C PRO A 56 -4.57 -1.19 2.75
N PHE A 57 -3.28 -1.04 3.10
CA PHE A 57 -2.18 -1.46 2.24
C PHE A 57 -2.23 -2.96 1.90
N GLY A 58 -2.54 -3.82 2.88
CA GLY A 58 -2.67 -5.26 2.67
C GLY A 58 -3.71 -5.65 1.61
N THR A 59 -4.75 -4.84 1.43
CA THR A 59 -5.80 -5.12 0.45
C THR A 59 -5.43 -4.77 -1.00
N LEU A 60 -4.25 -4.18 -1.24
CA LEU A 60 -3.78 -3.85 -2.61
C LEU A 60 -3.57 -5.12 -3.45
N GLU A 61 -3.14 -6.22 -2.83
CA GLU A 61 -2.97 -7.50 -3.52
C GLU A 61 -4.14 -8.45 -3.30
N THR A 62 -4.67 -8.53 -2.08
CA THR A 62 -5.73 -9.48 -1.76
C THR A 62 -7.13 -9.01 -2.16
N GLY A 63 -7.31 -7.69 -2.31
CA GLY A 63 -8.64 -7.10 -2.36
C GLY A 63 -9.33 -7.17 -0.98
N ARG A 64 -10.59 -6.72 -0.93
CA ARG A 64 -11.43 -6.81 0.26
C ARG A 64 -12.44 -7.95 0.09
N GLN A 65 -12.45 -8.87 1.02
CA GLN A 65 -13.47 -9.93 1.09
C GLN A 65 -14.87 -9.38 1.41
N ALA A 66 -15.89 -10.18 1.13
CA ALA A 66 -17.27 -9.91 1.57
C ALA A 66 -17.38 -9.87 3.09
N GLY A 67 -18.39 -9.17 3.58
CA GLY A 67 -18.68 -9.10 5.01
C GLY A 67 -18.79 -7.66 5.53
N LYS A 68 -18.82 -7.54 6.87
CA LYS A 68 -19.10 -6.28 7.57
C LYS A 68 -18.19 -5.14 7.12
N VAL A 69 -18.78 -4.02 6.77
CA VAL A 69 -18.12 -2.78 6.36
C VAL A 69 -18.22 -1.70 7.43
N PRO A 70 -17.32 -0.70 7.46
CA PRO A 70 -17.45 0.44 8.36
C PRO A 70 -18.77 1.20 8.16
N ALA A 71 -19.30 1.82 9.20
CA ALA A 71 -20.55 2.60 9.11
C ALA A 71 -20.51 3.71 8.05
N ASN A 72 -19.33 4.33 7.86
CA ASN A 72 -19.10 5.39 6.87
C ASN A 72 -18.64 4.85 5.49
N PHE A 73 -18.81 3.56 5.22
CA PHE A 73 -18.25 2.94 4.01
C PHE A 73 -18.76 3.58 2.71
N ARG A 74 -20.03 3.99 2.66
CA ARG A 74 -20.60 4.72 1.49
C ARG A 74 -19.87 6.02 1.21
N SER A 75 -19.53 6.77 2.26
CA SER A 75 -18.76 8.02 2.12
C SER A 75 -17.32 7.74 1.64
N ILE A 76 -16.70 6.65 2.10
CA ILE A 76 -15.38 6.20 1.61
C ILE A 76 -15.45 5.87 0.12
N ILE A 77 -16.48 5.15 -0.32
CA ILE A 77 -16.66 4.82 -1.74
C ILE A 77 -16.93 6.08 -2.57
N ARG A 78 -17.78 7.00 -2.07
CA ARG A 78 -18.02 8.30 -2.76
C ARG A 78 -16.72 9.07 -2.95
N GLN A 79 -15.90 9.21 -1.90
CA GLN A 79 -14.60 9.86 -1.99
C GLN A 79 -13.68 9.15 -2.99
N TRP A 80 -13.64 7.82 -2.96
CA TRP A 80 -12.86 7.03 -3.92
C TRP A 80 -13.32 7.26 -5.37
N MET A 81 -14.62 7.37 -5.62
CA MET A 81 -15.15 7.70 -6.95
C MET A 81 -14.66 9.06 -7.41
N GLN A 82 -14.69 10.07 -6.53
CA GLN A 82 -14.20 11.42 -6.83
C GLN A 82 -12.69 11.41 -7.10
N ASP A 83 -11.88 10.75 -6.25
CA ASP A 83 -10.43 10.60 -6.42
C ASP A 83 -10.06 9.90 -7.75
N LYS A 84 -10.93 9.02 -8.25
CA LYS A 84 -10.77 8.30 -9.54
C LYS A 84 -11.40 9.04 -10.73
N GLY A 85 -12.11 10.14 -10.51
CA GLY A 85 -12.84 10.83 -11.56
C GLY A 85 -14.04 10.04 -12.12
N ILE A 86 -14.59 9.10 -11.33
CA ILE A 86 -15.76 8.30 -11.74
C ILE A 86 -17.00 9.17 -11.60
N LYS A 87 -17.67 9.43 -12.73
CA LYS A 87 -18.92 10.17 -12.78
C LYS A 87 -20.10 9.21 -12.81
N ALA A 88 -21.09 9.47 -11.96
CA ALA A 88 -22.35 8.76 -11.98
C ALA A 88 -23.33 9.39 -13.00
N ARG A 89 -24.27 8.60 -13.48
CA ARG A 89 -25.37 9.14 -14.28
C ARG A 89 -26.27 10.01 -13.40
N PRO A 90 -26.59 11.25 -13.80
CA PRO A 90 -27.53 12.10 -13.07
C PRO A 90 -28.89 11.42 -12.89
N MET A 91 -29.48 11.61 -11.72
CA MET A 91 -30.80 11.07 -11.37
C MET A 91 -31.79 12.22 -11.09
N PRO A 92 -32.47 12.78 -12.12
CA PRO A 92 -33.40 13.87 -11.94
C PRO A 92 -34.61 13.47 -11.06
N TYR A 93 -35.18 14.43 -10.38
CA TYR A 93 -36.45 14.25 -9.67
C TYR A 93 -37.60 14.29 -10.64
N LYS A 94 -38.71 13.65 -10.27
CA LYS A 94 -39.95 13.66 -11.04
C LYS A 94 -40.86 14.86 -10.68
N THR A 95 -40.46 15.65 -9.68
CA THR A 95 -41.26 16.77 -9.15
C THR A 95 -40.41 18.03 -9.07
N ASP A 96 -41.00 19.19 -9.27
CA ASP A 96 -40.33 20.51 -9.22
C ASP A 96 -40.17 21.07 -7.79
N ARG A 97 -40.37 20.26 -6.76
CA ARG A 97 -40.19 20.70 -5.36
C ARG A 97 -38.72 20.92 -5.07
N PRO A 98 -38.36 21.83 -4.14
CA PRO A 98 -37.02 21.98 -3.67
C PRO A 98 -36.48 20.66 -3.07
N HIS A 99 -35.30 20.23 -3.49
CA HIS A 99 -34.69 19.00 -3.05
C HIS A 99 -33.30 19.26 -2.42
N LYS A 100 -32.92 18.42 -1.46
CA LYS A 100 -31.66 18.55 -0.73
C LYS A 100 -30.41 18.33 -1.63
N TYR A 101 -30.53 17.53 -2.68
CA TYR A 101 -29.44 17.14 -3.56
C TYR A 101 -29.72 17.49 -4.99
N THR A 102 -28.72 17.83 -5.78
CA THR A 102 -28.83 17.94 -7.23
C THR A 102 -29.04 16.58 -7.89
N ALA A 103 -29.39 16.55 -9.17
CA ALA A 103 -29.50 15.28 -9.91
C ALA A 103 -28.19 14.53 -9.98
N GLU A 104 -27.06 15.24 -10.11
CA GLU A 104 -25.71 14.73 -10.14
C GLU A 104 -25.31 14.13 -8.79
N GLU A 105 -25.49 14.88 -7.70
CA GLU A 105 -25.21 14.39 -6.34
C GLU A 105 -26.03 13.16 -5.99
N ARG A 106 -27.29 13.14 -6.39
CA ARG A 106 -28.16 11.98 -6.21
C ARG A 106 -27.66 10.76 -6.98
N GLY A 107 -27.19 10.96 -8.21
CA GLY A 107 -26.54 9.93 -9.00
C GLY A 107 -25.29 9.38 -8.32
N GLU A 108 -24.41 10.25 -7.84
CA GLU A 108 -23.18 9.84 -7.09
C GLU A 108 -23.53 9.05 -5.82
N LEU A 109 -24.46 9.54 -5.01
CA LEU A 109 -24.88 8.86 -3.78
C LEU A 109 -25.47 7.47 -4.07
N SER A 110 -26.28 7.36 -5.12
CA SER A 110 -26.87 6.09 -5.55
C SER A 110 -25.81 5.12 -6.02
N LEU A 111 -24.87 5.55 -6.87
CA LEU A 111 -23.79 4.70 -7.37
C LEU A 111 -22.86 4.26 -6.23
N ALA A 112 -22.49 5.17 -5.32
CA ALA A 112 -21.69 4.86 -4.15
C ALA A 112 -22.37 3.82 -3.25
N PHE A 113 -23.69 3.92 -3.06
CA PHE A 113 -24.47 2.94 -2.33
C PHE A 113 -24.45 1.56 -2.99
N LEU A 114 -24.67 1.49 -4.30
CA LEU A 114 -24.67 0.23 -5.05
C LEU A 114 -23.30 -0.46 -5.01
N ILE A 115 -22.21 0.31 -5.19
CA ILE A 115 -20.84 -0.21 -5.10
C ILE A 115 -20.56 -0.72 -3.68
N ALA A 116 -20.87 0.07 -2.65
CA ALA A 116 -20.67 -0.31 -1.25
C ALA A 116 -21.41 -1.60 -0.90
N ARG A 117 -22.69 -1.69 -1.28
CA ARG A 117 -23.52 -2.88 -1.07
C ARG A 117 -22.98 -4.11 -1.79
N LYS A 118 -22.48 -3.94 -3.02
CA LYS A 118 -21.87 -5.04 -3.77
C LYS A 118 -20.59 -5.53 -3.10
N ILE A 119 -19.73 -4.62 -2.65
CA ILE A 119 -18.50 -4.99 -1.94
C ILE A 119 -18.82 -5.68 -0.61
N GLU A 120 -19.82 -5.22 0.12
CA GLU A 120 -20.27 -5.87 1.36
C GLU A 120 -20.74 -7.31 1.13
N ARG A 121 -21.48 -7.53 0.06
CA ARG A 121 -22.06 -8.86 -0.25
C ARG A 121 -21.08 -9.82 -0.91
N GLU A 122 -20.24 -9.35 -1.80
CA GLU A 122 -19.45 -10.19 -2.73
C GLU A 122 -17.94 -9.97 -2.59
N GLY A 123 -17.51 -8.94 -1.87
CA GLY A 123 -16.12 -8.46 -1.90
C GLY A 123 -15.80 -7.64 -3.16
N THR A 124 -14.57 -7.15 -3.21
CA THR A 124 -14.06 -6.41 -4.38
C THR A 124 -13.85 -7.32 -5.58
N SER A 125 -13.83 -6.74 -6.78
CA SER A 125 -13.50 -7.49 -8.01
C SER A 125 -12.12 -8.16 -7.92
N LEU A 126 -11.14 -7.51 -7.30
CA LEU A 126 -9.81 -8.08 -7.09
C LEU A 126 -9.87 -9.35 -6.22
N PHE A 127 -10.58 -9.31 -5.10
CA PHE A 127 -10.78 -10.45 -4.22
C PHE A 127 -11.44 -11.63 -4.95
N ARG A 128 -12.51 -11.36 -5.69
CA ARG A 128 -13.25 -12.39 -6.45
C ARG A 128 -12.44 -13.05 -7.58
N LYS A 129 -11.41 -12.36 -8.07
CA LYS A 129 -10.48 -12.89 -9.09
C LYS A 129 -9.26 -13.60 -8.49
N GLY A 130 -9.23 -13.82 -7.17
CA GLY A 130 -8.13 -14.49 -6.49
C GLY A 130 -6.96 -13.60 -6.10
N GLY A 131 -7.12 -12.27 -6.18
CA GLY A 131 -6.07 -11.33 -5.82
C GLY A 131 -5.02 -11.12 -6.92
N ARG A 132 -3.84 -10.61 -6.52
CA ARG A 132 -2.62 -10.42 -7.31
C ARG A 132 -1.40 -10.50 -6.37
N ASN A 133 -0.20 -10.57 -6.89
CA ASN A 133 1.02 -10.71 -6.10
C ASN A 133 2.19 -9.85 -6.63
N ASP A 134 1.90 -8.85 -7.44
CA ASP A 134 2.89 -8.08 -8.19
C ASP A 134 3.08 -6.64 -7.67
N ILE A 135 2.54 -6.31 -6.49
CA ILE A 135 2.73 -5.01 -5.85
C ILE A 135 3.85 -5.07 -4.81
N TYR A 136 3.72 -5.94 -3.80
CA TYR A 136 4.70 -6.09 -2.73
C TYR A 136 5.20 -7.52 -2.56
N SER A 137 4.38 -8.54 -2.77
CA SER A 137 4.76 -9.94 -2.54
C SER A 137 5.92 -10.41 -3.40
N ASN A 138 6.05 -9.92 -4.62
CA ASN A 138 7.11 -10.30 -5.56
C ASN A 138 8.46 -9.61 -5.27
N VAL A 139 8.47 -8.45 -4.59
CA VAL A 139 9.70 -7.67 -4.34
C VAL A 139 10.30 -7.92 -2.96
N ILE A 140 9.50 -8.37 -1.98
CA ILE A 140 9.96 -8.65 -0.62
C ILE A 140 11.05 -9.73 -0.57
N PRO A 141 10.92 -10.92 -1.21
CA PRO A 141 11.94 -11.97 -1.14
C PRO A 141 13.29 -11.50 -1.66
N ALA A 142 13.35 -10.88 -2.82
CA ALA A 142 14.58 -10.37 -3.41
C ALA A 142 15.24 -9.28 -2.55
N THR A 143 14.45 -8.41 -1.91
CA THR A 143 15.00 -7.42 -0.96
C THR A 143 15.59 -8.06 0.27
N ARG A 144 14.91 -9.08 0.83
CA ARG A 144 15.42 -9.84 1.97
C ARG A 144 16.78 -10.51 1.65
N GLU A 145 16.90 -11.12 0.49
CA GLU A 145 18.17 -11.73 0.05
C GLU A 145 19.29 -10.70 -0.11
N ARG A 146 19.01 -9.53 -0.68
CA ARG A 146 20.00 -8.44 -0.79
C ARG A 146 20.46 -7.94 0.58
N ILE A 147 19.53 -7.73 1.51
CA ILE A 147 19.86 -7.34 2.88
C ILE A 147 20.79 -8.38 3.49
N LEU A 148 20.44 -9.67 3.41
CA LEU A 148 21.24 -10.75 3.97
C LEU A 148 22.65 -10.77 3.37
N MET A 149 22.78 -10.71 2.05
CA MET A 149 24.07 -10.71 1.38
C MET A 149 24.93 -9.52 1.80
N ARG A 150 24.38 -8.32 1.86
CA ARG A 150 25.10 -7.10 2.25
C ARG A 150 25.54 -7.15 3.72
N ILE A 151 24.70 -7.64 4.62
CA ILE A 151 25.05 -7.80 6.04
C ILE A 151 26.17 -8.84 6.20
N VAL A 152 26.10 -9.98 5.49
CA VAL A 152 27.16 -10.99 5.50
C VAL A 152 28.49 -10.42 4.99
N GLU A 153 28.46 -9.60 3.96
CA GLU A 153 29.68 -8.94 3.43
C GLU A 153 30.29 -7.98 4.46
N LEU A 154 29.48 -7.17 5.13
CA LEU A 154 29.94 -6.30 6.22
C LEU A 154 30.61 -7.11 7.33
N LEU A 155 29.99 -8.19 7.79
CA LEU A 155 30.56 -9.08 8.82
C LEU A 155 31.88 -9.69 8.39
N ARG A 156 31.98 -10.16 7.14
CA ARG A 156 33.24 -10.74 6.60
C ARG A 156 34.35 -9.70 6.56
N THR A 157 34.06 -8.48 6.20
CA THR A 157 35.05 -7.39 6.14
C THR A 157 35.56 -7.05 7.52
N GLU A 158 34.67 -6.96 8.50
CA GLU A 158 35.03 -6.67 9.89
C GLU A 158 35.90 -7.80 10.52
N VAL A 159 35.50 -9.05 10.31
CA VAL A 159 36.28 -10.21 10.80
C VAL A 159 37.69 -10.25 10.18
N LYS A 160 37.83 -9.87 8.90
CA LYS A 160 39.15 -9.75 8.25
C LYS A 160 39.99 -8.64 8.87
N SER A 161 39.40 -7.48 9.16
CA SER A 161 40.10 -6.35 9.78
C SER A 161 40.64 -6.70 11.18
N ILE A 162 39.85 -7.41 11.99
CA ILE A 162 40.27 -7.87 13.33
C ILE A 162 41.45 -8.83 13.23
N LYS A 163 41.49 -9.77 12.27
CA LYS A 163 42.59 -10.69 12.08
C LYS A 163 43.90 -9.99 11.67
N LEU A 164 43.81 -8.96 10.83
CA LEU A 164 45.01 -8.21 10.42
C LEU A 164 45.62 -7.42 11.59
N ASN A 165 44.77 -6.76 12.38
CA ASN A 165 45.23 -5.97 13.53
C ASN A 165 45.87 -6.83 14.65
N ASN A 166 45.60 -8.15 14.71
CA ASN A 166 46.18 -9.05 15.69
C ASN A 166 47.46 -9.77 15.20
N ILE A 167 47.92 -9.52 13.98
CA ILE A 167 49.12 -10.10 13.39
C ILE A 167 50.33 -9.15 13.44
N GLU A 168 50.07 -7.87 13.68
CA GLU A 168 51.14 -6.83 13.76
C GLU A 168 51.69 -6.58 15.20
N VAL A 169 51.66 -7.59 16.08
CA VAL A 169 52.24 -7.52 17.44
C VAL A 169 53.42 -8.49 17.56
#